data_12ae42e1f15709b864d388bebce95674
#
_entry.id   12ae42e1f15709b864d388bebce95674
#
_cell.length_a   1.000
_cell.length_b   1.000
_cell.length_c   1.000
_cell.angle_alpha   90.00
_cell.angle_beta   90.00
_cell.angle_gamma   90.00
#
_symmetry.space_group_name_H-M   'P 1'
#
loop_
_entity.id
_entity.type
_entity.pdbx_description
1 polymer ?
#
loop_
_entity_poly.entity_id
_entity_poly.type
_entity_poly.pdbx_seq_one_letter_code
_entity_poly.pdbx_strand_id
1 'polypeptide(L)'
;MNIVFRYLIRQIMVSMVAVSGILLLVFMSGRFIKYLGNAAEGEIPAGVLFSIMAYRFPGFLELILPLGLFIGILLAYGRMYLESEMTVLFACGVSDRQLLAKTLIGCVPVMLVVASMSLYVSPWGMKQVEAIFNEARTATEFEMLAPGRFQDFTSGSRVTYTEALSDDKRQLQGVFIAEYDRNGQGVTLITAESGSQLIDQETGSRFLILENGGRFQGRPGNLDYNVTRFEAYGLKVMGGEAGSRELEEGISTKALWQSDDPEDRALLHWRFSLPLIVPIVTLLAVRLSRVNPRQGRFFHLLPAMLVYITYLGLLIVARDALADGKVPEWIGMLWVHVIFLALGLWLQFGPAWLYKRRLEKEARAHA
;
A
#
# COMPACT_ATOMS: atom_id res chain seq x y z
N MET A 1 19.27 26.24 -20.80
CA MET A 1 18.69 24.90 -20.88
C MET A 1 18.37 24.60 -22.34
N ASN A 2 18.97 23.57 -22.95
CA ASN A 2 18.84 23.30 -24.39
C ASN A 2 17.38 23.01 -24.78
N ILE A 3 16.91 23.52 -25.91
CA ILE A 3 15.56 23.31 -26.46
C ILE A 3 15.24 21.81 -26.51
N VAL A 4 16.19 21.00 -26.95
CA VAL A 4 16.10 19.52 -26.99
C VAL A 4 15.78 18.92 -25.63
N PHE A 5 16.41 19.40 -24.54
CA PHE A 5 16.14 18.91 -23.19
C PHE A 5 14.69 19.18 -22.79
N ARG A 6 14.20 20.42 -22.97
CA ARG A 6 12.82 20.78 -22.66
C ARG A 6 11.81 19.96 -23.47
N TYR A 7 12.09 19.74 -24.74
CA TYR A 7 11.26 18.94 -25.62
C TYR A 7 11.14 17.49 -25.12
N LEU A 8 12.29 16.81 -24.88
CA LEU A 8 12.31 15.44 -24.38
C LEU A 8 11.55 15.29 -23.07
N ILE A 9 11.83 16.17 -22.09
CA ILE A 9 11.19 16.08 -20.77
C ILE A 9 9.70 16.35 -20.88
N ARG A 10 9.27 17.32 -21.68
CA ARG A 10 7.85 17.60 -21.91
C ARG A 10 7.12 16.37 -22.45
N GLN A 11 7.69 15.67 -23.45
CA GLN A 11 7.09 14.46 -24.03
C GLN A 11 6.95 13.35 -22.98
N ILE A 12 7.99 13.12 -22.16
CA ILE A 12 7.97 12.14 -21.09
C ILE A 12 6.93 12.51 -20.04
N MET A 13 6.94 13.76 -19.55
CA MET A 13 6.05 14.20 -18.47
C MET A 13 4.57 14.16 -18.89
N VAL A 14 4.24 14.57 -20.11
CA VAL A 14 2.87 14.47 -20.64
C VAL A 14 2.41 13.02 -20.67
N SER A 15 3.24 12.12 -21.21
CA SER A 15 2.92 10.70 -21.27
C SER A 15 2.82 10.08 -19.86
N MET A 16 3.74 10.43 -18.96
CA MET A 16 3.73 9.99 -17.56
C MET A 16 2.46 10.42 -16.84
N VAL A 17 2.10 11.70 -16.92
CA VAL A 17 0.89 12.23 -16.25
C VAL A 17 -0.38 11.57 -16.79
N ALA A 18 -0.47 11.37 -18.11
CA ALA A 18 -1.61 10.69 -18.72
C ALA A 18 -1.74 9.24 -18.22
N VAL A 19 -0.65 8.48 -18.25
CA VAL A 19 -0.63 7.07 -17.79
C VAL A 19 -0.88 7.00 -16.28
N SER A 20 -0.19 7.82 -15.48
CA SER A 20 -0.37 7.85 -14.03
C SER A 20 -1.80 8.23 -13.65
N GLY A 21 -2.42 9.16 -14.37
CA GLY A 21 -3.81 9.55 -14.15
C GLY A 21 -4.80 8.41 -14.39
N ILE A 22 -4.61 7.65 -15.48
CA ILE A 22 -5.44 6.46 -15.78
C ILE A 22 -5.23 5.38 -14.70
N LEU A 23 -3.98 5.06 -14.36
CA LEU A 23 -3.66 4.07 -13.34
C LEU A 23 -4.23 4.47 -11.98
N LEU A 24 -4.07 5.73 -11.60
CA LEU A 24 -4.62 6.26 -10.35
C LEU A 24 -6.13 6.09 -10.29
N LEU A 25 -6.84 6.45 -11.38
CA LEU A 25 -8.29 6.29 -11.46
C LEU A 25 -8.70 4.82 -11.27
N VAL A 26 -8.02 3.88 -11.93
CA VAL A 26 -8.30 2.45 -11.81
C VAL A 26 -8.06 1.95 -10.38
N PHE A 27 -6.89 2.23 -9.79
CA PHE A 27 -6.54 1.76 -8.45
C PHE A 27 -7.43 2.40 -7.37
N MET A 28 -7.70 3.71 -7.49
CA MET A 28 -8.58 4.43 -6.56
C MET A 28 -10.02 3.92 -6.63
N SER A 29 -10.53 3.63 -7.85
CA SER A 29 -11.88 3.06 -8.01
C SER A 29 -12.01 1.70 -7.32
N GLY A 30 -11.01 0.82 -7.48
CA GLY A 30 -11.01 -0.48 -6.82
C GLY A 30 -11.01 -0.37 -5.28
N ARG A 31 -10.22 0.54 -4.74
CA ARG A 31 -10.22 0.82 -3.28
C ARG A 31 -11.49 1.48 -2.80
N PHE A 32 -12.05 2.40 -3.58
CA PHE A 32 -13.33 3.04 -3.24
C PHE A 32 -14.45 2.02 -3.13
N ILE A 33 -14.54 1.06 -4.06
CA ILE A 33 -15.53 -0.03 -4.00
C ILE A 33 -15.34 -0.86 -2.72
N LYS A 34 -14.10 -1.18 -2.34
CA LYS A 34 -13.83 -1.91 -1.09
C LYS A 34 -14.34 -1.13 0.14
N TYR A 35 -14.01 0.16 0.25
CA TYR A 35 -14.47 0.97 1.38
C TYR A 35 -15.97 1.23 1.36
N LEU A 36 -16.60 1.28 0.18
CA LEU A 36 -18.05 1.36 0.08
C LEU A 36 -18.72 0.08 0.59
N GLY A 37 -18.10 -1.10 0.33
CA GLY A 37 -18.53 -2.36 0.92
C GLY A 37 -18.47 -2.32 2.45
N ASN A 38 -17.32 -1.94 3.02
CA ASN A 38 -17.15 -1.80 4.48
C ASN A 38 -18.16 -0.81 5.10
N ALA A 39 -18.50 0.26 4.38
CA ALA A 39 -19.52 1.19 4.83
C ALA A 39 -20.94 0.61 4.75
N ALA A 40 -21.24 -0.21 3.74
CA ALA A 40 -22.52 -0.90 3.61
C ALA A 40 -22.69 -1.98 4.70
N GLU A 41 -21.60 -2.61 5.13
CA GLU A 41 -21.55 -3.55 6.25
C GLU A 41 -21.60 -2.83 7.61
N GLY A 42 -21.49 -1.49 7.61
CA GLY A 42 -21.55 -0.67 8.82
C GLY A 42 -20.22 -0.56 9.58
N GLU A 43 -19.12 -1.08 9.04
CA GLU A 43 -17.80 -0.99 9.70
C GLU A 43 -17.25 0.44 9.79
N ILE A 44 -17.65 1.30 8.84
CA ILE A 44 -17.25 2.71 8.78
C ILE A 44 -18.43 3.61 8.37
N PRO A 45 -18.55 4.82 8.93
CA PRO A 45 -19.55 5.78 8.50
C PRO A 45 -19.33 6.21 7.04
N ALA A 46 -20.40 6.24 6.23
CA ALA A 46 -20.29 6.64 4.82
C ALA A 46 -19.72 8.07 4.63
N GLY A 47 -19.92 8.96 5.60
CA GLY A 47 -19.44 10.34 5.57
C GLY A 47 -17.92 10.50 5.57
N VAL A 48 -17.15 9.50 6.05
CA VAL A 48 -15.68 9.58 6.13
C VAL A 48 -14.96 8.95 4.93
N LEU A 49 -15.69 8.33 4.00
CA LEU A 49 -15.12 7.63 2.83
C LEU A 49 -14.20 8.52 2.01
N PHE A 50 -14.65 9.74 1.69
CA PHE A 50 -13.83 10.67 0.91
C PHE A 50 -12.57 11.13 1.65
N SER A 51 -12.64 11.28 2.97
CA SER A 51 -11.48 11.63 3.79
C SER A 51 -10.45 10.51 3.80
N ILE A 52 -10.89 9.26 3.97
CA ILE A 52 -10.02 8.07 3.89
C ILE A 52 -9.33 8.02 2.51
N MET A 53 -10.09 8.22 1.43
CA MET A 53 -9.53 8.20 0.08
C MET A 53 -8.51 9.32 -0.15
N ALA A 54 -8.78 10.53 0.36
CA ALA A 54 -7.87 11.66 0.24
C ALA A 54 -6.55 11.42 1.01
N TYR A 55 -6.61 10.86 2.21
CA TYR A 55 -5.42 10.54 3.00
C TYR A 55 -4.61 9.35 2.44
N ARG A 56 -5.25 8.41 1.74
CA ARG A 56 -4.56 7.30 1.06
C ARG A 56 -3.99 7.66 -0.31
N PHE A 57 -4.41 8.77 -0.90
CA PHE A 57 -3.96 9.21 -2.22
C PHE A 57 -2.42 9.26 -2.37
N PRO A 58 -1.63 9.80 -1.41
CA PRO A 58 -0.17 9.83 -1.48
C PRO A 58 0.46 8.44 -1.58
N GLY A 59 -0.07 7.44 -0.86
CA GLY A 59 0.41 6.06 -0.89
C GLY A 59 0.22 5.39 -2.26
N PHE A 60 -0.82 5.75 -3.01
CA PHE A 60 -0.96 5.30 -4.40
C PHE A 60 0.02 6.00 -5.33
N LEU A 61 0.24 7.31 -5.14
CA LEU A 61 1.14 8.07 -6.00
C LEU A 61 2.59 7.57 -5.92
N GLU A 62 3.08 7.19 -4.75
CA GLU A 62 4.46 6.70 -4.59
C GLU A 62 4.75 5.44 -5.42
N LEU A 63 3.75 4.58 -5.66
CA LEU A 63 3.85 3.39 -6.49
C LEU A 63 3.55 3.65 -7.96
N ILE A 64 2.56 4.50 -8.23
CA ILE A 64 2.08 4.78 -9.59
C ILE A 64 3.04 5.68 -10.36
N LEU A 65 3.68 6.65 -9.72
CA LEU A 65 4.58 7.58 -10.41
C LEU A 65 5.79 6.90 -11.04
N PRO A 66 6.53 5.98 -10.38
CA PRO A 66 7.61 5.23 -11.01
C PRO A 66 7.15 4.38 -12.21
N LEU A 67 6.00 3.70 -12.07
CA LEU A 67 5.40 2.92 -13.15
C LEU A 67 4.95 3.81 -14.31
N GLY A 68 4.26 4.91 -14.00
CA GLY A 68 3.81 5.88 -14.99
C GLY A 68 4.97 6.54 -15.73
N LEU A 69 6.07 6.83 -15.03
CA LEU A 69 7.31 7.33 -15.65
C LEU A 69 7.92 6.28 -16.58
N PHE A 70 8.03 5.04 -16.13
CA PHE A 70 8.55 3.94 -16.93
C PHE A 70 7.77 3.78 -18.24
N ILE A 71 6.45 3.65 -18.16
CA ILE A 71 5.58 3.56 -19.33
C ILE A 71 5.62 4.86 -20.15
N GLY A 72 5.65 6.01 -19.48
CA GLY A 72 5.73 7.32 -20.13
C GLY A 72 6.97 7.48 -21.00
N ILE A 73 8.14 7.03 -20.54
CA ILE A 73 9.39 7.03 -21.33
C ILE A 73 9.25 6.06 -22.52
N LEU A 74 8.73 4.84 -22.29
CA LEU A 74 8.54 3.86 -23.35
C LEU A 74 7.63 4.39 -24.47
N LEU A 75 6.52 5.02 -24.11
CA LEU A 75 5.57 5.59 -25.07
C LEU A 75 6.13 6.82 -25.78
N ALA A 76 6.73 7.76 -25.04
CA ALA A 76 7.28 8.98 -25.64
C ALA A 76 8.43 8.68 -26.57
N TYR A 77 9.42 7.93 -26.11
CA TYR A 77 10.58 7.60 -26.93
C TYR A 77 10.26 6.59 -28.03
N GLY A 78 9.41 5.59 -27.75
CA GLY A 78 8.91 4.66 -28.76
C GLY A 78 8.26 5.39 -29.93
N ARG A 79 7.40 6.39 -29.68
CA ARG A 79 6.83 7.25 -30.70
C ARG A 79 7.91 8.01 -31.47
N MET A 80 8.85 8.66 -30.77
CA MET A 80 9.92 9.43 -31.41
C MET A 80 10.83 8.58 -32.29
N TYR A 81 11.04 7.28 -31.95
CA TYR A 81 11.74 6.33 -32.82
C TYR A 81 10.93 6.01 -34.07
N LEU A 82 9.62 5.77 -33.96
CA LEU A 82 8.74 5.48 -35.08
C LEU A 82 8.61 6.66 -36.04
N GLU A 83 8.53 7.88 -35.52
CA GLU A 83 8.43 9.12 -36.29
C GLU A 83 9.80 9.61 -36.80
N SER A 84 10.89 8.81 -36.60
CA SER A 84 12.26 9.13 -36.99
C SER A 84 12.87 10.35 -36.30
N GLU A 85 12.21 10.94 -35.32
CA GLU A 85 12.72 12.11 -34.56
C GLU A 85 14.03 11.76 -33.83
N MET A 86 14.11 10.56 -33.24
CA MET A 86 15.36 10.11 -32.59
C MET A 86 16.52 10.00 -33.58
N THR A 87 16.26 9.56 -34.80
CA THR A 87 17.28 9.46 -35.90
C THR A 87 17.82 10.86 -36.20
N VAL A 88 16.94 11.86 -36.31
CA VAL A 88 17.34 13.25 -36.56
C VAL A 88 18.16 13.78 -35.38
N LEU A 89 17.75 13.52 -34.13
CA LEU A 89 18.49 13.96 -32.94
C LEU A 89 19.92 13.39 -32.92
N PHE A 90 20.07 12.11 -33.24
CA PHE A 90 21.39 11.46 -33.35
C PHE A 90 22.22 12.03 -34.50
N ALA A 91 21.62 12.30 -35.65
CA ALA A 91 22.28 12.94 -36.79
C ALA A 91 22.73 14.38 -36.45
N CYS A 92 22.01 15.07 -35.60
CA CYS A 92 22.38 16.39 -35.04
C CYS A 92 23.45 16.32 -33.91
N GLY A 93 24.05 15.12 -33.65
CA GLY A 93 25.17 14.96 -32.71
C GLY A 93 24.79 14.66 -31.26
N VAL A 94 23.52 14.36 -30.98
CA VAL A 94 23.13 13.88 -29.64
C VAL A 94 23.57 12.44 -29.48
N SER A 95 24.45 12.15 -28.54
CA SER A 95 24.87 10.76 -28.27
C SER A 95 23.89 10.04 -27.35
N ASP A 96 23.91 8.69 -27.37
CA ASP A 96 23.13 7.84 -26.45
C ASP A 96 23.37 8.17 -24.98
N ARG A 97 24.63 8.49 -24.62
CA ARG A 97 24.99 8.89 -23.25
C ARG A 97 24.37 10.22 -22.88
N GLN A 98 24.33 11.18 -23.80
CA GLN A 98 23.70 12.48 -23.56
C GLN A 98 22.18 12.36 -23.47
N LEU A 99 21.56 11.49 -24.27
CA LEU A 99 20.13 11.19 -24.18
C LEU A 99 19.80 10.63 -22.78
N LEU A 100 20.52 9.59 -22.35
CA LEU A 100 20.34 8.97 -21.05
C LEU A 100 20.56 9.99 -19.91
N ALA A 101 21.65 10.74 -19.94
CA ALA A 101 21.96 11.73 -18.90
C ALA A 101 20.87 12.82 -18.79
N LYS A 102 20.39 13.34 -19.93
CA LYS A 102 19.28 14.31 -19.97
C LYS A 102 18.00 13.72 -19.41
N THR A 103 17.70 12.46 -19.74
CA THR A 103 16.49 11.77 -19.23
C THR A 103 16.61 11.58 -17.71
N LEU A 104 17.73 11.07 -17.21
CA LEU A 104 17.96 10.89 -15.77
C LEU A 104 17.83 12.21 -15.00
N ILE A 105 18.45 13.29 -15.48
CA ILE A 105 18.34 14.62 -14.86
C ILE A 105 16.88 15.10 -14.88
N GLY A 106 16.17 14.87 -15.99
CA GLY A 106 14.75 15.24 -16.12
C GLY A 106 13.82 14.46 -15.21
N CYS A 107 14.21 13.27 -14.74
CA CYS A 107 13.43 12.44 -13.82
C CYS A 107 13.73 12.72 -12.34
N VAL A 108 14.75 13.51 -12.01
CA VAL A 108 15.07 13.90 -10.62
C VAL A 108 13.88 14.53 -9.89
N PRO A 109 13.10 15.46 -10.49
CA PRO A 109 11.92 15.99 -9.81
C PRO A 109 10.89 14.91 -9.46
N VAL A 110 10.70 13.90 -10.33
CA VAL A 110 9.80 12.77 -10.05
C VAL A 110 10.33 11.95 -8.88
N MET A 111 11.64 11.66 -8.84
CA MET A 111 12.28 10.97 -7.73
C MET A 111 12.08 11.72 -6.41
N LEU A 112 12.24 13.04 -6.41
CA LEU A 112 12.04 13.87 -5.21
C LEU A 112 10.57 13.86 -4.75
N VAL A 113 9.61 13.89 -5.68
CA VAL A 113 8.19 13.76 -5.37
C VAL A 113 7.90 12.39 -4.75
N VAL A 114 8.38 11.31 -5.36
CA VAL A 114 8.22 9.94 -4.82
C VAL A 114 8.86 9.82 -3.44
N ALA A 115 10.07 10.38 -3.23
CA ALA A 115 10.73 10.40 -1.93
C ALA A 115 9.92 11.16 -0.87
N SER A 116 9.38 12.33 -1.23
CA SER A 116 8.52 13.12 -0.34
C SER A 116 7.24 12.35 0.02
N MET A 117 6.60 11.70 -0.96
CA MET A 117 5.40 10.89 -0.71
C MET A 117 5.73 9.73 0.21
N SER A 118 6.75 8.92 -0.11
CA SER A 118 7.07 7.70 0.62
C SER A 118 7.58 7.95 2.05
N LEU A 119 8.43 8.97 2.24
CA LEU A 119 9.07 9.20 3.53
C LEU A 119 8.22 10.02 4.51
N TYR A 120 7.33 10.89 4.00
CA TYR A 120 6.62 11.87 4.85
C TYR A 120 5.10 11.86 4.65
N VAL A 121 4.63 12.04 3.41
CA VAL A 121 3.21 12.33 3.16
C VAL A 121 2.34 11.08 3.30
N SER A 122 2.80 9.94 2.77
CA SER A 122 2.08 8.66 2.87
C SER A 122 1.96 8.17 4.32
N PRO A 123 3.03 8.13 5.14
CA PRO A 123 2.92 7.77 6.55
C PRO A 123 2.00 8.70 7.35
N TRP A 124 2.06 10.01 7.08
CA TRP A 124 1.16 10.97 7.71
C TRP A 124 -0.30 10.71 7.31
N GLY A 125 -0.57 10.47 6.02
CA GLY A 125 -1.90 10.14 5.52
C GLY A 125 -2.44 8.86 6.16
N MET A 126 -1.62 7.81 6.25
CA MET A 126 -2.01 6.54 6.87
C MET A 126 -2.32 6.68 8.35
N LYS A 127 -1.57 7.51 9.09
CA LYS A 127 -1.88 7.84 10.49
C LYS A 127 -3.25 8.51 10.64
N GLN A 128 -3.65 9.41 9.70
CA GLN A 128 -4.99 10.01 9.72
C GLN A 128 -6.07 8.99 9.40
N VAL A 129 -5.83 8.09 8.47
CA VAL A 129 -6.74 6.97 8.17
C VAL A 129 -6.94 6.09 9.40
N GLU A 130 -5.86 5.75 10.09
CA GLU A 130 -5.91 4.99 11.36
C GLU A 130 -6.75 5.71 12.41
N ALA A 131 -6.54 7.02 12.60
CA ALA A 131 -7.31 7.81 13.54
C ALA A 131 -8.82 7.79 13.21
N ILE A 132 -9.19 7.93 11.93
CA ILE A 132 -10.58 7.85 11.46
C ILE A 132 -11.17 6.45 11.75
N PHE A 133 -10.43 5.38 11.45
CA PHE A 133 -10.90 4.02 11.75
C PHE A 133 -11.06 3.79 13.26
N ASN A 134 -10.14 4.26 14.07
CA ASN A 134 -10.20 4.14 15.52
C ASN A 134 -11.40 4.94 16.08
N GLU A 135 -11.64 6.14 15.57
CA GLU A 135 -12.79 6.95 15.93
C GLU A 135 -14.11 6.27 15.51
N ALA A 136 -14.17 5.78 14.26
CA ALA A 136 -15.33 5.07 13.76
C ALA A 136 -15.62 3.81 14.56
N ARG A 137 -14.61 2.97 14.84
CA ARG A 137 -14.77 1.78 15.68
C ARG A 137 -15.26 2.12 17.08
N THR A 138 -14.79 3.25 17.60
CA THR A 138 -15.13 3.71 18.94
C THR A 138 -16.55 4.26 19.05
N ALA A 139 -17.05 4.91 18.00
CA ALA A 139 -18.41 5.41 17.90
C ALA A 139 -19.40 4.28 17.56
N THR A 140 -18.96 3.32 16.76
CA THR A 140 -19.83 2.42 16.02
C THR A 140 -20.47 1.31 16.89
N GLU A 141 -19.76 0.78 17.89
CA GLU A 141 -20.34 -0.30 18.72
C GLU A 141 -21.56 0.15 19.53
N PHE A 142 -21.60 1.41 19.98
CA PHE A 142 -22.74 1.97 20.73
C PHE A 142 -23.73 2.71 19.85
N GLU A 143 -23.27 3.43 18.83
CA GLU A 143 -24.14 4.19 17.93
C GLU A 143 -24.89 3.31 16.94
N MET A 144 -24.35 2.13 16.60
CA MET A 144 -25.02 1.14 15.76
C MET A 144 -26.02 0.27 16.52
N LEU A 145 -26.02 0.26 17.86
CA LEU A 145 -27.02 -0.45 18.61
C LEU A 145 -28.39 0.17 18.32
N ALA A 146 -29.15 -0.50 17.44
CA ALA A 146 -30.54 -0.16 17.20
C ALA A 146 -31.41 -0.97 18.16
N PRO A 147 -32.20 -0.33 19.03
CA PRO A 147 -33.07 -1.04 19.95
C PRO A 147 -34.03 -1.97 19.22
N GLY A 148 -34.26 -3.14 19.80
CA GLY A 148 -35.19 -4.14 19.27
C GLY A 148 -34.64 -5.00 18.10
N ARG A 149 -33.33 -4.95 17.79
CA ARG A 149 -32.71 -5.75 16.72
C ARG A 149 -31.48 -6.51 17.22
N PHE A 150 -31.32 -7.73 16.74
CA PHE A 150 -30.07 -8.47 16.90
C PHE A 150 -29.02 -7.92 15.91
N GLN A 151 -27.85 -7.61 16.41
CA GLN A 151 -26.76 -7.08 15.63
C GLN A 151 -25.52 -7.93 15.82
N ASP A 152 -24.86 -8.23 14.70
CA ASP A 152 -23.65 -9.02 14.68
C ASP A 152 -22.43 -8.09 14.80
N PHE A 153 -21.65 -8.27 15.87
CA PHE A 153 -20.39 -7.62 16.09
C PHE A 153 -19.28 -8.66 16.00
N THR A 154 -18.19 -8.33 15.34
CA THR A 154 -17.03 -9.23 15.23
C THR A 154 -17.24 -10.41 14.27
N SER A 155 -17.81 -10.14 13.07
CA SER A 155 -17.87 -11.12 11.96
C SER A 155 -18.47 -12.49 12.36
N GLY A 156 -19.61 -12.49 13.04
CA GLY A 156 -20.34 -13.71 13.40
C GLY A 156 -19.94 -14.36 14.72
N SER A 157 -18.98 -13.79 15.47
CA SER A 157 -18.57 -14.35 16.74
C SER A 157 -19.33 -13.79 17.96
N ARG A 158 -19.98 -12.63 17.80
CA ARG A 158 -20.75 -11.97 18.87
C ARG A 158 -22.04 -11.36 18.32
N VAL A 159 -23.16 -11.77 18.86
CA VAL A 159 -24.47 -11.17 18.56
C VAL A 159 -24.95 -10.41 19.79
N THR A 160 -25.29 -9.14 19.62
CA THR A 160 -25.80 -8.27 20.70
C THR A 160 -27.22 -7.81 20.39
N TYR A 161 -28.07 -7.79 21.40
CA TYR A 161 -29.41 -7.24 21.36
C TYR A 161 -29.61 -6.31 22.55
N THR A 162 -30.28 -5.20 22.36
CA THR A 162 -30.77 -4.32 23.41
C THR A 162 -32.22 -3.97 23.19
N GLU A 163 -33.00 -3.96 24.26
CA GLU A 163 -34.43 -3.64 24.21
C GLU A 163 -34.65 -2.14 24.00
N ALA A 164 -33.91 -1.31 24.73
CA ALA A 164 -33.97 0.14 24.64
C ALA A 164 -32.60 0.78 24.78
N LEU A 165 -32.44 1.99 24.22
CA LEU A 165 -31.27 2.81 24.29
C LEU A 165 -31.67 4.20 24.78
N SER A 166 -30.92 4.80 25.71
CA SER A 166 -31.16 6.18 26.16
C SER A 166 -30.90 7.19 25.04
N ASP A 167 -31.52 8.38 25.11
CA ASP A 167 -31.38 9.43 24.07
C ASP A 167 -29.93 9.88 23.90
N ASP A 168 -29.10 9.83 24.93
CA ASP A 168 -27.67 10.12 24.89
C ASP A 168 -26.80 8.91 24.41
N LYS A 169 -27.45 7.78 24.09
CA LYS A 169 -26.82 6.52 23.62
C LYS A 169 -25.75 5.96 24.56
N ARG A 170 -25.77 6.32 25.86
CA ARG A 170 -24.78 5.88 26.85
C ARG A 170 -25.27 4.76 27.74
N GLN A 171 -26.58 4.54 27.80
CA GLN A 171 -27.19 3.52 28.63
C GLN A 171 -28.07 2.60 27.83
N LEU A 172 -27.87 1.29 28.03
CA LEU A 172 -28.61 0.21 27.42
C LEU A 172 -29.59 -0.36 28.43
N GLN A 173 -30.77 -0.79 27.99
CA GLN A 173 -31.73 -1.52 28.79
C GLN A 173 -32.05 -2.86 28.12
N GLY A 174 -32.20 -3.92 28.92
CA GLY A 174 -32.51 -5.24 28.42
C GLY A 174 -31.43 -5.76 27.49
N VAL A 175 -30.21 -5.98 28.00
CA VAL A 175 -29.06 -6.39 27.18
C VAL A 175 -28.96 -7.91 27.11
N PHE A 176 -28.80 -8.43 25.89
CA PHE A 176 -28.48 -9.82 25.61
C PHE A 176 -27.28 -9.89 24.68
N ILE A 177 -26.26 -10.68 25.05
CA ILE A 177 -25.06 -10.90 24.27
C ILE A 177 -24.85 -12.41 24.14
N ALA A 178 -24.69 -12.90 22.90
CA ALA A 178 -24.28 -14.26 22.61
C ALA A 178 -22.90 -14.23 21.96
N GLU A 179 -21.95 -14.92 22.55
CA GLU A 179 -20.57 -15.01 22.07
C GLU A 179 -20.22 -16.48 21.78
N TYR A 180 -19.76 -16.74 20.56
CA TYR A 180 -19.35 -18.06 20.12
C TYR A 180 -17.83 -18.21 20.25
N ASP A 181 -17.39 -19.35 20.82
CA ASP A 181 -15.97 -19.67 20.88
C ASP A 181 -15.39 -19.84 19.47
N ARG A 182 -14.15 -19.42 19.26
CA ARG A 182 -13.42 -19.53 17.96
C ARG A 182 -13.43 -20.96 17.38
N ASN A 183 -13.57 -21.97 18.21
CA ASN A 183 -13.64 -23.37 17.78
C ASN A 183 -15.08 -23.86 17.51
N GLY A 184 -16.10 -23.01 17.61
CA GLY A 184 -17.50 -23.36 17.39
C GLY A 184 -18.12 -24.36 18.37
N GLN A 185 -17.43 -24.70 19.49
CA GLN A 185 -17.82 -25.72 20.42
C GLN A 185 -18.46 -25.21 21.70
N GLY A 186 -18.38 -23.89 21.98
CA GLY A 186 -18.92 -23.28 23.20
C GLY A 186 -19.69 -22.01 22.88
N VAL A 187 -20.74 -21.76 23.68
CA VAL A 187 -21.53 -20.53 23.64
C VAL A 187 -21.50 -19.89 25.02
N THR A 188 -21.22 -18.59 25.07
CA THR A 188 -21.38 -17.77 26.27
C THR A 188 -22.56 -16.84 26.01
N LEU A 189 -23.60 -16.93 26.86
CA LEU A 189 -24.72 -16.02 26.85
C LEU A 189 -24.60 -15.09 28.05
N ILE A 190 -24.79 -13.80 27.84
CA ILE A 190 -24.80 -12.80 28.90
C ILE A 190 -26.11 -12.05 28.81
N THR A 191 -26.81 -11.95 29.90
CA THR A 191 -28.05 -11.15 30.05
C THR A 191 -27.87 -10.14 31.15
N ALA A 192 -28.36 -8.91 30.99
CA ALA A 192 -28.30 -7.88 31.98
C ALA A 192 -29.52 -6.94 31.89
N GLU A 193 -29.93 -6.39 33.02
CA GLU A 193 -31.05 -5.41 33.09
C GLU A 193 -30.64 -4.07 32.49
N SER A 194 -29.41 -3.66 32.77
CA SER A 194 -28.84 -2.41 32.21
C SER A 194 -27.38 -2.58 31.78
N GLY A 195 -26.93 -1.68 30.93
CA GLY A 195 -25.54 -1.58 30.51
C GLY A 195 -25.11 -0.13 30.31
N SER A 196 -23.89 0.21 30.72
CA SER A 196 -23.32 1.54 30.54
C SER A 196 -21.91 1.48 29.97
N GLN A 197 -21.53 2.49 29.22
CA GLN A 197 -20.18 2.60 28.68
C GLN A 197 -19.26 3.28 29.70
N LEU A 198 -18.15 2.65 30.04
CA LEU A 198 -17.05 3.23 30.78
C LEU A 198 -15.79 3.33 29.90
N ILE A 199 -15.20 4.53 29.88
CA ILE A 199 -13.91 4.74 29.21
C ILE A 199 -12.86 4.88 30.31
N ASP A 200 -11.91 4.00 30.37
CA ASP A 200 -10.75 4.10 31.24
C ASP A 200 -9.83 5.23 30.73
N GLN A 201 -9.65 6.26 31.55
CA GLN A 201 -8.87 7.45 31.17
C GLN A 201 -7.37 7.21 31.10
N GLU A 202 -6.84 6.17 31.75
CA GLU A 202 -5.40 5.85 31.72
C GLU A 202 -5.02 5.02 30.51
N THR A 203 -5.84 4.05 30.14
CA THR A 203 -5.53 3.11 29.06
C THR A 203 -6.28 3.42 27.76
N GLY A 204 -7.28 4.32 27.80
CA GLY A 204 -8.19 4.55 26.68
C GLY A 204 -9.10 3.36 26.35
N SER A 205 -9.02 2.29 27.15
CA SER A 205 -9.82 1.08 26.95
C SER A 205 -11.28 1.35 27.29
N ARG A 206 -12.18 0.80 26.48
CA ARG A 206 -13.62 0.92 26.70
C ARG A 206 -14.18 -0.38 27.25
N PHE A 207 -15.02 -0.21 28.27
CA PHE A 207 -15.71 -1.31 28.92
C PHE A 207 -17.22 -1.09 28.81
N LEU A 208 -17.94 -2.14 28.49
CA LEU A 208 -19.38 -2.23 28.69
C LEU A 208 -19.61 -2.79 30.11
N ILE A 209 -20.07 -1.95 31.00
CA ILE A 209 -20.44 -2.34 32.34
C ILE A 209 -21.90 -2.78 32.31
N LEU A 210 -22.12 -4.07 32.50
CA LEU A 210 -23.44 -4.69 32.60
C LEU A 210 -23.83 -4.81 34.06
N GLU A 211 -25.06 -4.43 34.41
CA GLU A 211 -25.58 -4.46 35.77
C GLU A 211 -26.74 -5.43 35.88
N ASN A 212 -26.82 -6.09 37.06
CA ASN A 212 -27.87 -7.04 37.44
C ASN A 212 -28.12 -8.12 36.38
N GLY A 213 -27.15 -9.02 36.21
CA GLY A 213 -27.23 -9.99 35.16
C GLY A 213 -26.74 -11.39 35.48
N GLY A 214 -26.72 -12.21 34.44
CA GLY A 214 -26.19 -13.58 34.49
C GLY A 214 -25.36 -13.90 33.24
N ARG A 215 -24.28 -14.64 33.47
CA ARG A 215 -23.44 -15.23 32.42
C ARG A 215 -23.62 -16.74 32.42
N PHE A 216 -23.97 -17.29 31.29
CA PHE A 216 -24.21 -18.72 31.07
C PHE A 216 -23.17 -19.20 30.06
N GLN A 217 -22.31 -20.11 30.48
CA GLN A 217 -21.27 -20.65 29.60
C GLN A 217 -21.38 -22.17 29.53
N GLY A 218 -21.44 -22.69 28.32
CA GLY A 218 -21.57 -24.14 28.13
C GLY A 218 -21.49 -24.56 26.67
N ARG A 219 -21.63 -25.86 26.45
CA ARG A 219 -21.71 -26.43 25.10
C ARG A 219 -23.15 -26.87 24.82
N PRO A 220 -23.76 -26.43 23.71
CA PRO A 220 -25.09 -26.90 23.33
C PRO A 220 -25.14 -28.43 23.28
N GLY A 221 -26.14 -29.01 23.94
CA GLY A 221 -26.33 -30.47 24.04
C GLY A 221 -25.68 -31.15 25.25
N ASN A 222 -24.86 -30.45 26.04
CA ASN A 222 -24.30 -30.93 27.30
C ASN A 222 -25.11 -30.38 28.48
N LEU A 223 -25.05 -31.05 29.63
CA LEU A 223 -25.75 -30.61 30.85
C LEU A 223 -24.85 -29.79 31.78
N ASP A 224 -23.58 -29.63 31.46
CA ASP A 224 -22.57 -28.90 32.24
C ASP A 224 -22.52 -27.42 31.82
N TYR A 225 -23.44 -26.62 32.38
CA TYR A 225 -23.42 -25.17 32.24
C TYR A 225 -22.84 -24.50 33.47
N ASN A 226 -21.91 -23.56 33.24
CA ASN A 226 -21.43 -22.67 34.28
C ASN A 226 -22.31 -21.42 34.30
N VAL A 227 -22.99 -21.16 35.44
CA VAL A 227 -23.88 -20.03 35.60
C VAL A 227 -23.29 -19.09 36.64
N THR A 228 -22.93 -17.88 36.24
CA THR A 228 -22.41 -16.83 37.09
C THR A 228 -23.42 -15.69 37.13
N ARG A 229 -23.93 -15.34 38.31
CA ARG A 229 -24.73 -14.13 38.53
C ARG A 229 -23.82 -13.00 39.00
N PHE A 230 -24.07 -11.80 38.51
CA PHE A 230 -23.26 -10.63 38.83
C PHE A 230 -24.14 -9.41 39.10
N GLU A 231 -23.69 -8.56 40.04
CA GLU A 231 -24.24 -7.23 40.22
C GLU A 231 -23.68 -6.25 39.20
N ALA A 232 -22.36 -6.36 38.89
CA ALA A 232 -21.69 -5.61 37.84
C ALA A 232 -20.69 -6.53 37.11
N TYR A 233 -20.70 -6.47 35.78
CA TYR A 233 -19.80 -7.23 34.94
C TYR A 233 -19.19 -6.34 33.85
N GLY A 234 -17.87 -6.18 33.86
CA GLY A 234 -17.14 -5.41 32.86
C GLY A 234 -16.74 -6.27 31.68
N LEU A 235 -17.34 -6.01 30.52
CA LEU A 235 -16.93 -6.60 29.27
C LEU A 235 -16.03 -5.62 28.54
N LYS A 236 -14.77 -6.00 28.27
CA LYS A 236 -13.90 -5.18 27.43
C LYS A 236 -14.42 -5.21 25.99
N VAL A 237 -14.81 -4.03 25.50
CA VAL A 237 -15.21 -3.88 24.09
C VAL A 237 -13.91 -3.86 23.30
N MET A 238 -13.54 -5.01 22.77
CA MET A 238 -12.41 -5.11 21.85
C MET A 238 -12.84 -4.50 20.52
N GLY A 239 -12.26 -3.36 20.17
CA GLY A 239 -12.23 -2.97 18.77
C GLY A 239 -11.60 -4.12 17.99
N GLY A 240 -12.30 -4.63 16.97
CA GLY A 240 -11.85 -5.78 16.22
C GLY A 240 -10.40 -5.62 15.76
N GLU A 241 -9.61 -6.69 15.82
CA GLU A 241 -8.30 -6.82 15.20
C GLU A 241 -8.46 -6.71 13.66
N ALA A 242 -8.77 -5.52 13.17
CA ALA A 242 -8.66 -5.28 11.74
C ALA A 242 -7.21 -5.00 11.41
N GLY A 243 -6.65 -5.94 10.69
CA GLY A 243 -5.48 -5.77 9.86
C GLY A 243 -4.31 -4.98 10.46
N SER A 244 -3.59 -5.58 11.40
CA SER A 244 -2.34 -5.02 11.96
C SER A 244 -1.38 -4.49 10.87
N ARG A 245 -1.34 -5.10 9.69
CA ARG A 245 -0.48 -4.68 8.58
C ARG A 245 -0.84 -3.32 7.94
N GLU A 246 -2.11 -2.93 7.90
CA GLU A 246 -2.49 -1.61 7.36
C GLU A 246 -2.19 -0.47 8.36
N LEU A 247 -2.13 -0.78 9.66
CA LEU A 247 -1.82 0.17 10.74
C LEU A 247 -0.32 0.50 10.80
N GLU A 248 0.55 -0.47 10.49
CA GLU A 248 2.01 -0.31 10.48
C GLU A 248 2.50 0.71 9.45
N GLU A 249 1.80 0.87 8.33
CA GLU A 249 2.17 1.86 7.30
C GLU A 249 2.11 3.32 7.80
N GLY A 250 1.38 3.60 8.89
CA GLY A 250 1.26 4.92 9.53
C GLY A 250 2.43 5.32 10.44
N ILE A 251 3.32 4.39 10.78
CA ILE A 251 4.49 4.66 11.64
C ILE A 251 5.40 5.70 10.97
N SER A 252 5.84 6.71 11.72
CA SER A 252 6.71 7.75 11.15
C SER A 252 8.07 7.19 10.75
N THR A 253 8.66 7.69 9.66
CA THR A 253 9.98 7.24 9.19
C THR A 253 11.07 7.40 10.26
N LYS A 254 10.95 8.42 11.14
CA LYS A 254 11.85 8.61 12.27
C LYS A 254 11.72 7.50 13.32
N ALA A 255 10.50 7.06 13.62
CA ALA A 255 10.26 5.96 14.56
C ALA A 255 10.79 4.64 14.01
N LEU A 256 10.55 4.36 12.72
CA LEU A 256 11.11 3.18 12.05
C LEU A 256 12.64 3.15 12.08
N TRP A 257 13.28 4.31 11.98
CA TRP A 257 14.75 4.39 12.06
C TRP A 257 15.30 4.00 13.44
N GLN A 258 14.53 4.20 14.49
CA GLN A 258 14.90 3.93 15.88
C GLN A 258 14.46 2.55 16.38
N SER A 259 13.66 1.84 15.60
CA SER A 259 13.17 0.50 15.93
C SER A 259 14.19 -0.56 15.54
N ASP A 260 14.33 -1.60 16.37
CA ASP A 260 15.11 -2.81 16.08
C ASP A 260 14.24 -3.97 15.60
N ASP A 261 12.92 -3.74 15.42
CA ASP A 261 12.00 -4.75 14.93
C ASP A 261 12.24 -5.03 13.43
N PRO A 262 12.38 -6.30 13.01
CA PRO A 262 12.59 -6.65 11.61
C PRO A 262 11.47 -6.18 10.66
N GLU A 263 10.21 -6.14 11.10
CA GLU A 263 9.07 -5.66 10.32
C GLU A 263 9.19 -4.15 10.05
N ASP A 264 9.53 -3.38 11.09
CA ASP A 264 9.77 -1.94 11.00
C ASP A 264 10.97 -1.63 10.10
N ARG A 265 12.06 -2.41 10.20
CA ARG A 265 13.22 -2.30 9.33
C ARG A 265 12.87 -2.60 7.88
N ALA A 266 12.07 -3.63 7.62
CA ALA A 266 11.60 -3.96 6.28
C ALA A 266 10.75 -2.82 5.68
N LEU A 267 9.89 -2.19 6.47
CA LEU A 267 9.11 -1.03 6.06
C LEU A 267 9.99 0.19 5.76
N LEU A 268 11.03 0.43 6.58
CA LEU A 268 12.00 1.50 6.35
C LEU A 268 12.74 1.30 5.01
N HIS A 269 13.26 0.09 4.77
CA HIS A 269 13.92 -0.26 3.52
C HIS A 269 12.99 -0.11 2.31
N TRP A 270 11.72 -0.49 2.45
CA TRP A 270 10.70 -0.29 1.42
C TRP A 270 10.54 1.18 1.05
N ARG A 271 10.41 2.08 2.04
CA ARG A 271 10.26 3.51 1.80
C ARG A 271 11.44 4.14 1.07
N PHE A 272 12.67 3.71 1.38
CA PHE A 272 13.86 4.17 0.65
C PHE A 272 13.99 3.52 -0.74
N SER A 273 13.47 2.32 -0.92
CA SER A 273 13.50 1.62 -2.21
C SER A 273 12.66 2.33 -3.27
N LEU A 274 11.51 2.90 -2.92
CA LEU A 274 10.61 3.53 -3.89
C LEU A 274 11.24 4.69 -4.67
N PRO A 275 11.93 5.66 -4.05
CA PRO A 275 12.68 6.68 -4.80
C PRO A 275 13.80 6.09 -5.66
N LEU A 276 14.48 5.01 -5.20
CA LEU A 276 15.56 4.35 -5.94
C LEU A 276 15.07 3.63 -7.19
N ILE A 277 13.82 3.20 -7.22
CA ILE A 277 13.21 2.63 -8.43
C ILE A 277 13.28 3.63 -9.59
N VAL A 278 13.04 4.93 -9.36
CA VAL A 278 12.91 5.96 -10.40
C VAL A 278 14.13 6.02 -11.34
N PRO A 279 15.38 6.21 -10.88
CA PRO A 279 16.54 6.24 -11.76
C PRO A 279 16.81 4.90 -12.44
N ILE A 280 16.54 3.77 -11.77
CA ILE A 280 16.78 2.43 -12.32
C ILE A 280 15.80 2.13 -13.45
N VAL A 281 14.50 2.38 -13.25
CA VAL A 281 13.50 2.18 -14.32
C VAL A 281 13.70 3.16 -15.47
N THR A 282 14.19 4.38 -15.21
CA THR A 282 14.55 5.33 -16.26
C THR A 282 15.67 4.79 -17.13
N LEU A 283 16.73 4.23 -16.52
CA LEU A 283 17.83 3.59 -17.22
C LEU A 283 17.34 2.43 -18.10
N LEU A 284 16.48 1.56 -17.57
CA LEU A 284 15.87 0.44 -18.31
C LEU A 284 14.97 0.94 -19.44
N ALA A 285 14.08 1.91 -19.17
CA ALA A 285 13.11 2.43 -20.12
C ALA A 285 13.78 3.06 -21.34
N VAL A 286 14.84 3.86 -21.17
CA VAL A 286 15.58 4.49 -22.28
C VAL A 286 16.11 3.45 -23.26
N ARG A 287 16.55 2.32 -22.77
CA ARG A 287 17.05 1.25 -23.64
C ARG A 287 15.93 0.43 -24.26
N LEU A 288 14.93 0.06 -23.46
CA LEU A 288 13.79 -0.75 -23.88
C LEU A 288 12.83 0.01 -24.82
N SER A 289 12.89 1.34 -24.85
CA SER A 289 12.08 2.18 -25.76
C SER A 289 12.56 2.18 -27.21
N ARG A 290 13.72 1.57 -27.52
CA ARG A 290 14.24 1.48 -28.89
C ARG A 290 13.42 0.48 -29.71
N VAL A 291 12.60 1.00 -30.58
CA VAL A 291 11.67 0.23 -31.43
C VAL A 291 12.18 0.18 -32.87
N ASN A 292 12.11 -0.98 -33.47
CA ASN A 292 12.26 -1.09 -34.93
C ASN A 292 10.93 -0.69 -35.60
N PRO A 293 10.93 0.25 -36.58
CA PRO A 293 9.71 0.71 -37.23
C PRO A 293 8.88 -0.40 -37.89
N ARG A 294 9.49 -1.56 -38.16
CA ARG A 294 8.85 -2.73 -38.81
C ARG A 294 8.13 -3.66 -37.81
N GLN A 295 8.36 -3.51 -36.49
CA GLN A 295 7.85 -4.42 -35.48
C GLN A 295 6.73 -3.73 -34.67
N GLY A 296 5.60 -3.52 -35.01
CA GLY A 296 4.44 -2.98 -34.35
C GLY A 296 4.66 -2.15 -33.05
N ARG A 297 3.92 -1.09 -32.89
CA ARG A 297 4.09 -0.04 -31.85
C ARG A 297 4.13 -0.56 -30.39
N PHE A 298 3.46 -1.67 -30.11
CA PHE A 298 3.26 -2.16 -28.74
C PHE A 298 4.08 -3.42 -28.40
N PHE A 299 4.79 -3.99 -29.37
CA PHE A 299 5.52 -5.25 -29.18
C PHE A 299 6.57 -5.16 -28.05
N HIS A 300 7.18 -3.99 -27.87
CA HIS A 300 8.22 -3.79 -26.86
C HIS A 300 7.65 -3.45 -25.46
N LEU A 301 6.38 -3.06 -25.36
CA LEU A 301 5.77 -2.75 -24.05
C LEU A 301 5.63 -4.01 -23.19
N LEU A 302 5.25 -5.15 -23.79
CA LEU A 302 5.04 -6.39 -23.04
C LEU A 302 6.32 -6.88 -22.33
N PRO A 303 7.47 -7.05 -23.02
CA PRO A 303 8.72 -7.40 -22.35
C PRO A 303 9.17 -6.38 -21.31
N ALA A 304 9.00 -5.07 -21.58
CA ALA A 304 9.35 -4.03 -20.64
C ALA A 304 8.49 -4.09 -19.39
N MET A 305 7.17 -4.31 -19.53
CA MET A 305 6.27 -4.49 -18.38
C MET A 305 6.63 -5.72 -17.57
N LEU A 306 7.02 -6.83 -18.19
CA LEU A 306 7.49 -8.02 -17.46
C LEU A 306 8.72 -7.71 -16.61
N VAL A 307 9.69 -6.95 -17.16
CA VAL A 307 10.88 -6.52 -16.40
C VAL A 307 10.47 -5.68 -15.19
N TYR A 308 9.53 -4.72 -15.35
CA TYR A 308 9.05 -3.89 -14.25
C TYR A 308 8.31 -4.71 -13.19
N ILE A 309 7.39 -5.59 -13.60
CA ILE A 309 6.63 -6.45 -12.69
C ILE A 309 7.57 -7.39 -11.92
N THR A 310 8.57 -7.97 -12.60
CA THR A 310 9.59 -8.81 -11.95
C THR A 310 10.39 -8.00 -10.94
N TYR A 311 10.77 -6.76 -11.28
CA TYR A 311 11.49 -5.88 -10.36
C TYR A 311 10.69 -5.59 -9.09
N LEU A 312 9.44 -5.15 -9.26
CA LEU A 312 8.56 -4.86 -8.12
C LEU A 312 8.24 -6.12 -7.31
N GLY A 313 7.98 -7.24 -7.99
CA GLY A 313 7.73 -8.53 -7.34
C GLY A 313 8.91 -9.01 -6.49
N LEU A 314 10.14 -8.87 -6.99
CA LEU A 314 11.34 -9.20 -6.22
C LEU A 314 11.55 -8.25 -5.03
N LEU A 315 11.18 -6.97 -5.14
CA LEU A 315 11.21 -6.04 -4.02
C LEU A 315 10.21 -6.43 -2.92
N ILE A 316 9.00 -6.87 -3.29
CA ILE A 316 8.00 -7.36 -2.33
C ILE A 316 8.52 -8.62 -1.62
N VAL A 317 9.05 -9.60 -2.37
CA VAL A 317 9.64 -10.81 -1.78
C VAL A 317 10.82 -10.49 -0.88
N ALA A 318 11.68 -9.53 -1.27
CA ALA A 318 12.80 -9.09 -0.45
C ALA A 318 12.34 -8.39 0.84
N ARG A 319 11.25 -7.59 0.79
CA ARG A 319 10.61 -6.98 1.95
C ARG A 319 10.12 -8.04 2.93
N ASP A 320 9.35 -9.02 2.43
CA ASP A 320 8.81 -10.09 3.27
C ASP A 320 9.93 -10.95 3.89
N ALA A 321 10.98 -11.26 3.11
CA ALA A 321 12.14 -12.01 3.61
C ALA A 321 12.92 -11.23 4.68
N LEU A 322 12.97 -9.90 4.59
CA LEU A 322 13.61 -9.05 5.60
C LEU A 322 12.74 -8.96 6.86
N ALA A 323 11.42 -8.82 6.72
CA ALA A 323 10.46 -8.84 7.82
C ALA A 323 10.50 -10.16 8.60
N ASP A 324 10.64 -11.29 7.89
CA ASP A 324 10.81 -12.63 8.51
C ASP A 324 12.20 -12.83 9.13
N GLY A 325 13.11 -11.87 9.05
CA GLY A 325 14.49 -12.03 9.54
C GLY A 325 15.37 -13.01 8.77
N LYS A 326 14.94 -13.47 7.56
CA LYS A 326 15.68 -14.41 6.71
C LYS A 326 16.88 -13.78 6.00
N VAL A 327 16.88 -12.47 5.86
CA VAL A 327 17.92 -11.68 5.18
C VAL A 327 18.53 -10.70 6.17
N PRO A 328 19.89 -10.61 6.26
CA PRO A 328 20.54 -9.63 7.12
C PRO A 328 20.16 -8.20 6.71
N GLU A 329 19.97 -7.31 7.70
CA GLU A 329 19.53 -5.93 7.50
C GLU A 329 20.46 -5.13 6.56
N TRP A 330 21.77 -5.33 6.64
CA TRP A 330 22.76 -4.61 5.81
C TRP A 330 22.65 -4.92 4.31
N ILE A 331 22.12 -6.09 3.93
CA ILE A 331 21.78 -6.43 2.55
C ILE A 331 20.40 -5.86 2.23
N GLY A 332 19.45 -6.06 3.14
CA GLY A 332 18.08 -5.60 3.04
C GLY A 332 17.47 -5.87 1.65
N MET A 333 16.97 -4.82 1.03
CA MET A 333 16.40 -4.86 -0.33
C MET A 333 17.38 -4.39 -1.42
N LEU A 334 18.61 -3.97 -1.05
CA LEU A 334 19.58 -3.36 -1.97
C LEU A 334 20.03 -4.32 -3.08
N TRP A 335 20.10 -5.62 -2.82
CA TRP A 335 20.50 -6.63 -3.81
C TRP A 335 19.60 -6.62 -5.04
N VAL A 336 18.29 -6.37 -4.87
CA VAL A 336 17.34 -6.28 -5.98
C VAL A 336 17.67 -5.05 -6.83
N HIS A 337 17.91 -3.89 -6.21
CA HIS A 337 18.31 -2.67 -6.92
C HIS A 337 19.62 -2.86 -7.69
N VAL A 338 20.60 -3.55 -7.11
CA VAL A 338 21.88 -3.83 -7.76
C VAL A 338 21.69 -4.72 -8.99
N ILE A 339 20.85 -5.76 -8.91
CA ILE A 339 20.55 -6.64 -10.06
C ILE A 339 19.95 -5.82 -11.22
N PHE A 340 18.92 -5.01 -10.95
CA PHE A 340 18.25 -4.26 -12.03
C PHE A 340 19.09 -3.07 -12.52
N LEU A 341 19.92 -2.47 -11.67
CA LEU A 341 20.90 -1.49 -12.09
C LEU A 341 21.96 -2.12 -13.02
N ALA A 342 22.49 -3.29 -12.64
CA ALA A 342 23.44 -4.02 -13.46
C ALA A 342 22.82 -4.44 -14.80
N LEU A 343 21.57 -4.92 -14.79
CA LEU A 343 20.82 -5.22 -16.01
C LEU A 343 20.67 -3.98 -16.90
N GLY A 344 20.28 -2.84 -16.34
CA GLY A 344 20.14 -1.59 -17.09
C GLY A 344 21.45 -1.11 -17.69
N LEU A 345 22.54 -1.16 -16.92
CA LEU A 345 23.89 -0.82 -17.40
C LEU A 345 24.35 -1.79 -18.49
N TRP A 346 24.11 -3.08 -18.34
CA TRP A 346 24.42 -4.08 -19.33
C TRP A 346 23.66 -3.83 -20.64
N LEU A 347 22.36 -3.60 -20.57
CA LEU A 347 21.54 -3.29 -21.74
C LEU A 347 22.02 -2.01 -22.44
N GLN A 348 22.45 -1.01 -21.70
CA GLN A 348 22.86 0.28 -22.24
C GLN A 348 24.27 0.24 -22.88
N PHE A 349 25.25 -0.41 -22.23
CA PHE A 349 26.67 -0.36 -22.63
C PHE A 349 27.23 -1.69 -23.11
N GLY A 350 26.64 -2.81 -22.75
CA GLY A 350 27.13 -4.17 -23.04
C GLY A 350 27.31 -4.44 -24.55
N PRO A 351 26.31 -4.15 -25.41
CA PRO A 351 26.43 -4.40 -26.83
C PRO A 351 27.61 -3.64 -27.50
N ALA A 352 27.79 -2.38 -27.12
CA ALA A 352 28.90 -1.56 -27.65
C ALA A 352 30.27 -2.10 -27.20
N TRP A 353 30.38 -2.56 -25.96
CA TRP A 353 31.60 -3.15 -25.40
C TRP A 353 31.93 -4.50 -26.06
N LEU A 354 30.94 -5.35 -26.31
CA LEU A 354 31.12 -6.63 -27.01
C LEU A 354 31.59 -6.40 -28.47
N TYR A 355 30.99 -5.42 -29.14
CA TYR A 355 31.38 -5.05 -30.50
C TYR A 355 32.84 -4.58 -30.58
N LYS A 356 33.24 -3.68 -29.68
CA LYS A 356 34.61 -3.21 -29.58
C LYS A 356 35.62 -4.33 -29.32
N ARG A 357 35.28 -5.25 -28.39
CA ARG A 357 36.14 -6.44 -28.16
C ARG A 357 36.27 -7.37 -29.32
N ARG A 358 35.22 -7.52 -30.14
CA ARG A 358 35.32 -8.32 -31.40
C ARG A 358 36.29 -7.67 -32.37
N LEU A 359 36.17 -6.36 -32.64
CA LEU A 359 37.07 -5.63 -33.49
C LEU A 359 38.54 -5.71 -33.05
N GLU A 360 38.79 -5.60 -31.74
CA GLU A 360 40.14 -5.71 -31.15
C GLU A 360 40.73 -7.13 -31.35
N LYS A 361 39.87 -8.19 -31.23
CA LYS A 361 40.31 -9.55 -31.50
C LYS A 361 40.60 -9.80 -32.97
N GLU A 362 39.78 -9.28 -33.86
CA GLU A 362 40.00 -9.38 -35.33
C GLU A 362 41.27 -8.63 -35.75
N ALA A 363 41.48 -7.42 -35.22
CA ALA A 363 42.71 -6.64 -35.46
C ALA A 363 43.97 -7.37 -34.95
N ARG A 364 43.92 -8.08 -33.82
CA ARG A 364 45.05 -8.90 -33.32
C ARG A 364 45.27 -10.19 -34.07
N ALA A 365 44.23 -10.72 -34.73
CA ALA A 365 44.37 -11.92 -35.58
C ALA A 365 44.96 -11.63 -36.95
N HIS A 366 44.91 -10.38 -37.40
CA HIS A 366 45.46 -9.92 -38.70
C HIS A 366 46.81 -9.18 -38.55
N ALA A 367 47.30 -8.97 -37.31
CA ALA A 367 48.64 -8.44 -37.00
C ALA A 367 49.61 -9.59 -36.68
#